data_fdc72e6b8f6297154cc4edb845824fbf
#
_entry.id   fdc72e6b8f6297154cc4edb845824fbf
#
_cell.length_a   1.000
_cell.length_b   1.000
_cell.length_c   1.000
_cell.angle_alpha   90.00
_cell.angle_beta   90.00
_cell.angle_gamma   90.00
#
_symmetry.space_group_name_H-M   'P 1'
#
loop_
_entity.id
_entity.type
_entity.pdbx_description
1 polymer ?
#
loop_
_entity_poly.entity_id
_entity_poly.type
_entity_poly.pdbx_seq_one_letter_code
_entity_poly.pdbx_strand_id
1 'polypeptide(L)'
;MKLRDEKAPWVERDTLVEASPEEVWEALTDEDRLEEWLAPDVELDPVEGGEIAVRDGDEERAGTVETVEEGERFAFTWSRPGEGESFVEFTIEALPGGSRVTVVETPTQSAATNTAGSTAMAAGGWDTRLIRLGRAMRFTPVA
;
A
#
# COMPACT_ATOMS: atom_id res chain seq x y z
N MET A 1 -26.13 -11.26 0.87
CA MET A 1 -25.70 -11.18 1.16
C MET A 1 -24.63 -11.39 1.49
N LYS A 2 -24.00 -11.83 1.63
CA LYS A 2 -23.02 -12.13 2.03
C LYS A 2 -22.03 -12.28 1.13
N LEU A 3 -22.08 -12.02 -0.01
CA LEU A 3 -21.12 -12.10 -0.87
C LEU A 3 -19.98 -11.33 -0.55
N ARG A 4 -20.10 -10.27 0.08
CA ARG A 4 -19.05 -9.51 0.39
C ARG A 4 -18.17 -10.16 1.31
N ASP A 5 -18.55 -11.07 2.00
CA ASP A 5 -17.67 -11.74 2.88
C ASP A 5 -16.58 -12.43 2.16
N GLU A 6 -16.82 -12.85 0.94
CA GLU A 6 -15.79 -13.54 0.23
C GLU A 6 -14.68 -12.65 -0.15
N LYS A 7 -14.93 -11.36 -0.20
CA LYS A 7 -13.90 -10.45 -0.56
C LYS A 7 -13.46 -9.63 0.60
N ALA A 8 -13.67 -10.09 1.78
CA ALA A 8 -13.22 -9.37 2.95
C ALA A 8 -11.72 -9.24 2.90
N PRO A 9 -11.16 -8.08 3.20
CA PRO A 9 -9.73 -7.91 3.13
C PRO A 9 -9.00 -8.69 4.19
N TRP A 10 -7.78 -9.08 3.91
CA TRP A 10 -6.93 -9.64 4.90
C TRP A 10 -6.64 -8.60 5.95
N VAL A 11 -6.44 -7.37 5.52
CA VAL A 11 -6.08 -6.33 6.46
C VAL A 11 -6.56 -5.00 5.92
N GLU A 12 -6.98 -4.15 6.82
CA GLU A 12 -7.34 -2.79 6.48
C GLU A 12 -6.78 -1.93 7.61
N ARG A 13 -5.97 -0.94 7.27
CA ARG A 13 -5.36 -0.05 8.25
C ARG A 13 -5.39 1.36 7.71
N ASP A 14 -5.38 2.33 8.61
CA ASP A 14 -5.29 3.70 8.16
C ASP A 14 -4.41 4.50 9.09
N THR A 15 -3.98 5.65 8.64
CA THR A 15 -3.19 6.54 9.46
C THR A 15 -3.48 7.97 9.04
N LEU A 16 -3.27 8.89 9.95
CA LEU A 16 -3.42 10.30 9.67
C LEU A 16 -2.03 10.88 9.47
N VAL A 17 -1.89 11.70 8.44
CA VAL A 17 -0.60 12.32 8.16
C VAL A 17 -0.78 13.82 8.03
N GLU A 18 0.27 14.57 8.35
CA GLU A 18 0.21 16.02 8.30
C GLU A 18 0.70 16.48 6.94
N ALA A 19 0.02 16.08 5.91
CA ALA A 19 0.40 16.41 4.55
C ALA A 19 -0.86 16.48 3.70
N SER A 20 -0.80 17.26 2.64
CA SER A 20 -1.94 17.39 1.75
C SER A 20 -2.12 16.14 0.93
N PRO A 21 -3.29 15.91 0.35
CA PRO A 21 -3.46 14.76 -0.54
C PRO A 21 -2.46 14.73 -1.67
N GLU A 22 -2.04 15.88 -2.17
CA GLU A 22 -1.05 15.92 -3.23
C GLU A 22 0.29 15.41 -2.77
N GLU A 23 0.68 15.79 -1.58
CA GLU A 23 1.95 15.31 -1.03
C GLU A 23 1.88 13.82 -0.74
N VAL A 24 0.74 13.35 -0.26
CA VAL A 24 0.56 11.93 0.00
C VAL A 24 0.63 11.17 -1.33
N TRP A 25 0.00 11.72 -2.37
CA TRP A 25 0.03 11.07 -3.68
C TRP A 25 1.45 10.88 -4.15
N GLU A 26 2.29 11.88 -3.98
CA GLU A 26 3.68 11.75 -4.33
C GLU A 26 4.34 10.63 -3.54
N ALA A 27 4.05 10.55 -2.26
CA ALA A 27 4.64 9.51 -1.42
C ALA A 27 4.19 8.11 -1.83
N LEU A 28 3.05 7.99 -2.50
CA LEU A 28 2.54 6.71 -2.94
C LEU A 28 2.99 6.33 -4.34
N THR A 29 3.42 7.28 -5.14
CA THR A 29 3.68 7.00 -6.54
C THR A 29 5.09 7.36 -7.02
N ASP A 30 5.94 7.89 -6.16
CA ASP A 30 7.29 8.23 -6.54
C ASP A 30 8.23 7.20 -5.94
N GLU A 31 9.06 6.58 -6.74
CA GLU A 31 9.98 5.54 -6.29
C GLU A 31 10.83 5.99 -5.11
N ASP A 32 11.39 7.17 -5.21
CA ASP A 32 12.27 7.65 -4.15
C ASP A 32 11.51 7.83 -2.85
N ARG A 33 10.28 8.30 -2.94
CA ARG A 33 9.50 8.50 -1.74
C ARG A 33 9.05 7.15 -1.18
N LEU A 34 8.71 6.23 -2.03
CA LEU A 34 8.29 4.91 -1.58
C LEU A 34 9.43 4.20 -0.86
N GLU A 35 10.66 4.47 -1.26
CA GLU A 35 11.79 3.85 -0.60
C GLU A 35 11.98 4.36 0.81
N GLU A 36 11.34 5.45 1.16
CA GLU A 36 11.43 5.97 2.51
C GLU A 36 10.52 5.21 3.47
N TRP A 37 9.45 4.62 2.98
CA TRP A 37 8.50 4.03 3.90
C TRP A 37 8.00 2.63 3.50
N LEU A 38 7.95 2.30 2.23
CA LEU A 38 7.39 1.02 1.82
C LEU A 38 8.42 -0.09 1.88
N ALA A 39 9.53 0.10 1.27
CA ALA A 39 10.62 -0.87 1.25
C ALA A 39 11.88 -0.16 0.79
N PRO A 40 13.05 -0.68 1.13
CA PRO A 40 14.29 0.01 0.77
C PRO A 40 14.55 0.08 -0.73
N ASP A 41 13.97 -0.80 -1.50
CA ASP A 41 14.23 -0.85 -2.92
C ASP A 41 12.89 -0.99 -3.63
N VAL A 42 12.52 0.01 -4.41
CA VAL A 42 11.22 0.04 -5.08
C VAL A 42 11.40 0.45 -6.53
N GLU A 43 10.77 -0.31 -7.43
CA GLU A 43 10.68 0.07 -8.83
C GLU A 43 9.21 0.21 -9.13
N LEU A 44 8.82 1.30 -9.73
CA LEU A 44 7.42 1.56 -9.98
C LEU A 44 7.22 2.36 -11.24
N ASP A 45 6.33 1.87 -12.09
CA ASP A 45 5.84 2.64 -13.22
C ASP A 45 4.40 2.99 -12.86
N PRO A 46 4.13 4.21 -12.42
CA PRO A 46 2.85 4.54 -11.80
C PRO A 46 1.74 4.84 -12.80
N VAL A 47 1.52 3.95 -13.73
CA VAL A 47 0.43 4.05 -14.69
C VAL A 47 -0.31 2.73 -14.69
N GLU A 48 -1.55 2.75 -15.09
CA GLU A 48 -2.33 1.52 -15.15
C GLU A 48 -1.64 0.57 -16.11
N GLY A 49 -1.43 -0.66 -15.67
CA GLY A 49 -0.71 -1.65 -16.46
C GLY A 49 0.79 -1.60 -16.22
N GLY A 50 1.29 -0.63 -15.49
CA GLY A 50 2.71 -0.55 -15.21
C GLY A 50 3.13 -1.58 -14.19
N GLU A 51 4.42 -1.68 -13.95
CA GLU A 51 4.93 -2.69 -13.04
C GLU A 51 5.31 -2.11 -11.70
N ILE A 52 5.20 -2.93 -10.66
CA ILE A 52 5.70 -2.56 -9.36
C ILE A 52 6.53 -3.71 -8.85
N ALA A 53 7.70 -3.42 -8.29
CA ALA A 53 8.55 -4.44 -7.68
C ALA A 53 9.17 -3.82 -6.43
N VAL A 54 9.11 -4.55 -5.33
CA VAL A 54 9.69 -4.08 -4.09
C VAL A 54 10.59 -5.15 -3.51
N ARG A 55 11.64 -4.75 -2.86
CA ARG A 55 12.58 -5.68 -2.29
C ARG A 55 13.03 -5.18 -0.94
N ASP A 56 13.01 -6.06 0.05
CA ASP A 56 13.43 -5.72 1.39
C ASP A 56 14.20 -6.93 1.89
N GLY A 57 15.51 -6.90 1.73
CA GLY A 57 16.34 -8.03 2.07
C GLY A 57 16.03 -9.20 1.18
N ASP A 58 15.62 -10.30 1.77
CA ASP A 58 15.29 -11.47 1.00
C ASP A 58 13.85 -11.46 0.54
N GLU A 59 13.07 -10.49 0.95
CA GLU A 59 11.69 -10.44 0.56
C GLU A 59 11.54 -9.69 -0.73
N GLU A 60 10.88 -10.26 -1.69
CA GLU A 60 10.61 -9.60 -2.95
C GLU A 60 9.15 -9.74 -3.27
N ARG A 61 8.55 -8.70 -3.79
CA ARG A 61 7.19 -8.77 -4.29
C ARG A 61 7.14 -8.02 -5.59
N ALA A 62 6.37 -8.52 -6.52
CA ALA A 62 6.23 -7.86 -7.81
C ALA A 62 4.81 -8.00 -8.29
N GLY A 63 4.36 -7.05 -9.07
CA GLY A 63 3.01 -7.09 -9.59
C GLY A 63 2.74 -6.00 -10.59
N THR A 64 1.47 -5.63 -10.68
CA THR A 64 1.00 -4.72 -11.72
C THR A 64 0.12 -3.65 -11.13
N VAL A 65 0.28 -2.42 -11.61
CA VAL A 65 -0.54 -1.30 -11.18
C VAL A 65 -1.91 -1.44 -11.81
N GLU A 66 -2.97 -1.34 -11.01
CA GLU A 66 -4.32 -1.54 -11.48
C GLU A 66 -5.11 -0.26 -11.57
N THR A 67 -4.99 0.63 -10.62
CA THR A 67 -5.78 1.85 -10.57
C THR A 67 -4.91 3.03 -10.24
N VAL A 68 -5.07 4.10 -11.01
CA VAL A 68 -4.36 5.33 -10.75
C VAL A 68 -5.37 6.46 -10.85
N GLU A 69 -5.83 6.97 -9.70
CA GLU A 69 -6.74 8.11 -9.66
C GLU A 69 -6.02 9.17 -8.84
N GLU A 70 -5.43 10.08 -9.52
CA GLU A 70 -4.50 11.02 -8.92
C GLU A 70 -5.07 11.73 -7.71
N GLY A 71 -4.34 11.66 -6.63
CA GLY A 71 -4.76 12.32 -5.38
C GLY A 71 -5.82 11.56 -4.61
N GLU A 72 -6.32 10.46 -5.12
CA GLU A 72 -7.44 9.76 -4.48
C GLU A 72 -7.21 8.29 -4.24
N ARG A 73 -6.76 7.55 -5.24
CA ARG A 73 -6.69 6.11 -5.12
C ARG A 73 -5.57 5.54 -5.97
N PHE A 74 -4.79 4.65 -5.37
CA PHE A 74 -3.71 3.98 -6.07
C PHE A 74 -3.76 2.52 -5.68
N ALA A 75 -3.84 1.63 -6.65
CA ALA A 75 -3.98 0.21 -6.34
C ALA A 75 -3.12 -0.61 -7.25
N PHE A 76 -2.65 -1.74 -6.74
CA PHE A 76 -1.86 -2.66 -7.51
C PHE A 76 -2.05 -4.07 -6.97
N THR A 77 -1.65 -5.07 -7.77
CA THR A 77 -1.55 -6.42 -7.27
C THR A 77 -0.08 -6.71 -7.08
N TRP A 78 0.23 -7.59 -6.16
CA TRP A 78 1.60 -8.05 -6.01
C TRP A 78 1.60 -9.44 -5.37
N SER A 79 2.74 -10.11 -5.47
CA SER A 79 2.90 -11.40 -4.83
C SER A 79 4.38 -11.67 -4.63
N ARG A 80 4.69 -12.56 -3.70
CA ARG A 80 6.01 -13.08 -3.59
C ARG A 80 6.14 -14.22 -4.56
N PRO A 81 7.35 -14.54 -5.00
CA PRO A 81 7.53 -15.65 -5.93
C PRO A 81 6.95 -16.93 -5.37
N GLY A 82 6.12 -17.57 -6.15
CA GLY A 82 5.53 -18.83 -5.75
C GLY A 82 4.35 -18.74 -4.82
N GLU A 83 3.88 -17.54 -4.51
CA GLU A 83 2.78 -17.40 -3.60
C GLU A 83 1.60 -16.73 -4.26
N GLY A 84 0.46 -16.78 -3.62
CA GLY A 84 -0.74 -16.19 -4.17
C GLY A 84 -0.65 -14.68 -4.24
N GLU A 85 -1.44 -14.12 -5.12
CA GLU A 85 -1.42 -12.70 -5.36
C GLU A 85 -2.42 -12.00 -4.47
N SER A 86 -2.14 -10.78 -4.09
CA SER A 86 -3.10 -9.95 -3.36
C SER A 86 -3.24 -8.61 -4.05
N PHE A 87 -4.35 -7.95 -3.77
CA PHE A 87 -4.68 -6.64 -4.29
C PHE A 87 -4.49 -5.66 -3.16
N VAL A 88 -3.73 -4.60 -3.41
CA VAL A 88 -3.46 -3.58 -2.41
C VAL A 88 -4.04 -2.28 -2.91
N GLU A 89 -4.84 -1.62 -2.10
CA GLU A 89 -5.45 -0.37 -2.51
C GLU A 89 -5.21 0.70 -1.45
N PHE A 90 -4.69 1.84 -1.86
CA PHE A 90 -4.54 2.99 -0.99
C PHE A 90 -5.60 4.00 -1.38
N THR A 91 -6.26 4.61 -0.39
CA THR A 91 -7.15 5.73 -0.64
C THR A 91 -6.72 6.90 0.21
N ILE A 92 -6.95 8.10 -0.27
CA ILE A 92 -6.55 9.32 0.41
C ILE A 92 -7.79 10.16 0.63
N GLU A 93 -7.96 10.60 1.86
CA GLU A 93 -9.08 11.47 2.19
C GLU A 93 -8.54 12.77 2.75
N ALA A 94 -8.96 13.89 2.19
CA ALA A 94 -8.49 15.19 2.67
C ALA A 94 -9.19 15.52 3.98
N LEU A 95 -8.42 16.00 4.94
CA LEU A 95 -8.96 16.39 6.23
C LEU A 95 -8.41 17.76 6.58
N PRO A 96 -9.02 18.46 7.52
CA PRO A 96 -8.46 19.72 7.95
C PRO A 96 -7.08 19.47 8.53
N GLY A 97 -6.09 20.07 7.97
CA GLY A 97 -4.74 19.95 8.48
C GLY A 97 -3.98 18.76 8.02
N GLY A 98 -4.52 17.96 7.12
CA GLY A 98 -3.78 16.78 6.69
C GLY A 98 -4.59 15.85 5.84
N SER A 99 -4.29 14.57 5.92
CA SER A 99 -4.95 13.55 5.13
C SER A 99 -5.06 12.26 5.91
N ARG A 100 -6.03 11.44 5.54
CA ARG A 100 -6.13 10.08 6.05
C ARG A 100 -5.75 9.15 4.91
N VAL A 101 -4.82 8.26 5.16
CA VAL A 101 -4.39 7.28 4.18
C VAL A 101 -4.86 5.94 4.66
N THR A 102 -5.61 5.23 3.84
CA THR A 102 -6.11 3.90 4.18
C THR A 102 -5.52 2.90 3.21
N VAL A 103 -5.06 1.78 3.72
CA VAL A 103 -4.59 0.69 2.88
C VAL A 103 -5.42 -0.55 3.16
N VAL A 104 -5.81 -1.23 2.09
CA VAL A 104 -6.56 -2.46 2.19
C VAL A 104 -5.81 -3.48 1.36
N GLU A 105 -5.57 -4.66 1.93
CA GLU A 105 -4.96 -5.74 1.16
C GLU A 105 -5.88 -6.94 1.18
N THR A 106 -6.19 -7.49 0.01
CA THR A 106 -7.15 -8.55 -0.15
C THR A 106 -6.59 -9.61 -1.07
N PRO A 107 -6.73 -10.88 -0.75
CA PRO A 107 -6.26 -11.93 -1.66
C PRO A 107 -7.12 -11.93 -2.91
N THR A 108 -6.49 -12.09 -4.07
CA THR A 108 -7.25 -12.05 -5.31
C THR A 108 -7.80 -13.41 -5.68
N GLN A 109 -7.36 -14.47 -4.98
CA GLN A 109 -7.87 -15.77 -5.30
C GLN A 109 -8.10 -16.52 -4.06
N SER A 110 -8.54 -17.67 -4.22
CA SER A 110 -8.86 -18.42 -3.08
C SER A 110 -7.70 -18.98 -2.45
N ALA A 111 -6.66 -18.35 -2.44
CA ALA A 111 -5.55 -18.79 -1.77
C ALA A 111 -5.80 -18.67 -0.33
N ALA A 112 -6.95 -18.57 -0.01
CA ALA A 112 -7.31 -18.31 1.30
C ALA A 112 -6.97 -19.38 2.26
N THR A 113 -6.52 -20.45 1.80
CA THR A 113 -6.24 -21.50 2.70
C THR A 113 -5.26 -21.17 3.77
N ASN A 114 -4.40 -20.22 3.55
CA ASN A 114 -3.44 -19.92 4.51
C ASN A 114 -3.60 -18.62 5.14
N THR A 115 -4.79 -18.16 5.18
CA THR A 115 -4.98 -16.81 5.51
C THR A 115 -4.65 -16.43 6.91
N ALA A 116 -4.72 -17.32 7.84
CA ALA A 116 -4.45 -16.88 9.21
C ALA A 116 -3.06 -16.35 9.36
N GLY A 117 -2.09 -17.08 8.94
CA GLY A 117 -0.73 -16.61 9.07
C GLY A 117 -0.44 -15.43 8.16
N SER A 118 -0.97 -15.48 6.95
CA SER A 118 -0.73 -14.41 6.02
C SER A 118 -1.37 -13.12 6.49
N THR A 119 -2.55 -13.20 7.07
CA THR A 119 -3.21 -12.02 7.56
C THR A 119 -2.41 -11.37 8.68
N ALA A 120 -1.91 -12.16 9.59
CA ALA A 120 -1.15 -11.59 10.69
C ALA A 120 0.11 -10.92 10.20
N MET A 121 0.79 -11.52 9.25
CA MET A 121 2.00 -10.93 8.74
C MET A 121 1.71 -9.70 7.93
N ALA A 122 0.65 -9.71 7.16
CA ALA A 122 0.30 -8.55 6.37
C ALA A 122 -0.06 -7.38 7.28
N ALA A 123 -0.81 -7.65 8.34
CA ALA A 123 -1.19 -6.59 9.25
C ALA A 123 0.03 -5.98 9.91
N GLY A 124 0.95 -6.80 10.38
CA GLY A 124 2.15 -6.30 11.01
C GLY A 124 3.00 -5.50 10.05
N GLY A 125 3.09 -5.96 8.82
CA GLY A 125 3.85 -5.25 7.81
C GLY A 125 3.27 -3.89 7.52
N TRP A 126 1.95 -3.81 7.41
CA TRP A 126 1.33 -2.53 7.11
C TRP A 126 1.40 -1.59 8.30
N ASP A 127 1.27 -2.09 9.52
CA ASP A 127 1.40 -1.24 10.69
C ASP A 127 2.77 -0.56 10.68
N THR A 128 3.82 -1.31 10.42
CA THR A 128 5.15 -0.75 10.39
C THR A 128 5.31 0.25 9.25
N ARG A 129 4.80 -0.10 8.08
CA ARG A 129 4.94 0.78 6.94
C ARG A 129 4.19 2.08 7.13
N LEU A 130 3.00 2.03 7.73
CA LEU A 130 2.24 3.24 7.95
C LEU A 130 2.89 4.14 8.99
N ILE A 131 3.55 3.56 9.98
CA ILE A 131 4.30 4.35 10.93
C ILE A 131 5.42 5.08 10.21
N ARG A 132 6.10 4.40 9.31
CA ARG A 132 7.17 5.04 8.55
C ARG A 132 6.62 6.13 7.65
N LEU A 133 5.46 5.89 7.02
CA LEU A 133 4.85 6.90 6.19
C LEU A 133 4.52 8.13 7.02
N GLY A 134 3.97 7.95 8.18
CA GLY A 134 3.64 9.07 9.05
C GLY A 134 4.85 9.88 9.41
N ARG A 135 5.97 9.20 9.67
CA ARG A 135 7.19 9.93 9.98
C ARG A 135 7.71 10.68 8.78
N ALA A 136 7.67 10.07 7.61
CA ALA A 136 8.17 10.72 6.42
C ALA A 136 7.34 11.95 6.07
N MET A 137 6.03 11.87 6.28
CA MET A 137 5.18 12.98 5.97
C MET A 137 5.27 14.07 7.00
N ARG A 138 5.49 13.68 8.27
CA ARG A 138 5.50 14.67 9.30
C ARG A 138 6.78 15.48 9.28
N PHE A 139 7.86 14.92 8.84
CA PHE A 139 9.08 15.59 8.81
C PHE A 139 9.17 16.40 7.60
N THR A 140 8.47 17.43 7.50
CA THR A 140 8.53 18.25 6.38
C THR A 140 9.49 19.25 6.70
N PRO A 141 10.45 19.44 5.95
CA PRO A 141 11.46 20.40 6.18
C PRO A 141 10.80 21.69 6.14
N VAL A 142 10.86 22.32 7.12
CA VAL A 142 10.28 23.46 7.17
C VAL A 142 11.09 24.34 6.64
N ALA A 143 11.19 24.69 5.81
CA ALA A 143 12.13 25.54 5.32
C ALA A 143 12.17 26.74 5.75
#